data_75695f60f2f208606a9131a8537f52e0
#
_entry.id   75695f60f2f208606a9131a8537f52e0
#
_cell.length_a   1.000
_cell.length_b   1.000
_cell.length_c   1.000
_cell.angle_alpha   90.00
_cell.angle_beta   90.00
_cell.angle_gamma   90.00
#
_symmetry.space_group_name_H-M   'P 1'
#
loop_
_entity.id
_entity.type
_entity.pdbx_description
1 polymer ?
#
loop_
_entity_poly.entity_id
_entity_poly.type
_entity_poly.pdbx_seq_one_letter_code
_entity_poly.pdbx_strand_id
1 'polypeptide(L)'
;MRKIIFAFASLLILVGCTTKNQQTGEWTYPQAEWDKAGVILMHTPGQELFDGVIHPSAGLFEHYFDVDKAAEEHRGYIRRLEANGIQVFTVTDILNEVSLDTLRMLAGKEMIYDVSAMPNADLQSTEAYRQEVLMQMSRADLIRCILLRPIVRLFPTSNNTGVTAEYIHDPLMNLYFTRDQSITTPCGHIICRMNSPQRAAETDIIELCCRHMGVEPILRIEGEGRLEGGDYIPAGYVAFIGCGMRTNEEGIRQIMEADAFGHDTIVVVKDHKRWQMQMHLDTHFNIIDHDLCTMVSSRLNAHPGEPEFGTCDIYVRKPGTKPYNLMQKDVPFVEYLQAKGFEIIPIDEEDELHYANNYLTIAPRHIMAVAGQSEAYQQRLKAAGVTVEWIELESLIDGYGAAHCMTQVLKRYR
;
A
#
# COMPACT_ATOMS: atom_id res chain seq x y z
N MET A 1 22.72 -42.61 23.27
CA MET A 1 21.79 -41.52 22.95
C MET A 1 22.54 -40.37 22.31
N ARG A 2 22.59 -40.33 20.97
CA ARG A 2 23.25 -39.25 20.20
C ARG A 2 22.22 -38.17 19.91
N LYS A 3 22.42 -36.97 20.41
CA LYS A 3 21.65 -35.78 20.06
C LYS A 3 22.08 -35.31 18.69
N ILE A 4 21.17 -35.35 17.72
CA ILE A 4 21.34 -34.75 16.39
C ILE A 4 20.86 -33.31 16.52
N ILE A 5 21.80 -32.36 16.44
CA ILE A 5 21.53 -30.92 16.34
C ILE A 5 21.37 -30.62 14.87
N PHE A 6 20.15 -30.28 14.44
CA PHE A 6 19.91 -29.69 13.12
C PHE A 6 20.25 -28.20 13.18
N ALA A 7 21.37 -27.82 12.58
CA ALA A 7 21.69 -26.44 12.31
C ALA A 7 20.95 -26.03 11.03
N PHE A 8 19.95 -25.18 11.15
CA PHE A 8 19.41 -24.46 10.00
C PHE A 8 20.40 -23.36 9.62
N ALA A 9 21.13 -23.57 8.54
CA ALA A 9 21.91 -22.54 7.89
C ALA A 9 20.96 -21.71 7.03
N SER A 10 20.59 -20.52 7.49
CA SER A 10 19.92 -19.52 6.68
C SER A 10 20.90 -19.04 5.60
N LEU A 11 20.70 -19.48 4.38
CA LEU A 11 21.44 -19.02 3.21
C LEU A 11 20.89 -17.64 2.83
N LEU A 12 21.54 -16.57 3.29
CA LEU A 12 21.34 -15.22 2.79
C LEU A 12 21.81 -15.18 1.33
N ILE A 13 20.88 -15.28 0.40
CA ILE A 13 21.14 -15.00 -1.01
C ILE A 13 21.27 -13.49 -1.15
N LEU A 14 22.49 -13.00 -1.17
CA LEU A 14 22.83 -11.63 -1.55
C LEU A 14 22.57 -11.47 -3.06
N VAL A 15 21.37 -11.08 -3.43
CA VAL A 15 21.05 -10.70 -4.81
C VAL A 15 21.48 -9.25 -5.00
N GLY A 16 22.65 -9.05 -5.51
CA GLY A 16 23.09 -7.74 -5.97
C GLY A 16 22.30 -7.35 -7.22
N CYS A 17 21.63 -6.20 -7.18
CA CYS A 17 20.94 -5.63 -8.34
C CYS A 17 21.95 -5.25 -9.43
N THR A 18 22.22 -6.15 -10.36
CA THR A 18 22.95 -5.84 -11.59
C THR A 18 21.92 -5.60 -12.68
N THR A 19 21.80 -4.34 -13.13
CA THR A 19 20.99 -3.96 -14.30
C THR A 19 21.49 -4.74 -15.52
N LYS A 20 21.00 -5.94 -15.75
CA LYS A 20 21.12 -6.65 -17.02
C LYS A 20 19.77 -6.55 -17.74
N ASN A 21 19.71 -5.65 -18.72
CA ASN A 21 18.71 -5.71 -19.79
C ASN A 21 18.81 -7.06 -20.49
N GLN A 22 17.89 -7.99 -20.22
CA GLN A 22 17.63 -9.13 -21.07
C GLN A 22 16.15 -9.10 -21.46
N GLN A 23 15.91 -8.95 -22.75
CA GLN A 23 14.62 -9.13 -23.41
C GLN A 23 14.22 -10.62 -23.37
N THR A 24 13.64 -11.03 -22.29
CA THR A 24 12.83 -12.23 -22.15
C THR A 24 11.56 -11.77 -21.47
N GLY A 25 10.38 -12.28 -21.75
CA GLY A 25 9.07 -11.83 -21.24
C GLY A 25 8.95 -11.59 -19.73
N GLU A 26 9.98 -11.11 -19.12
CA GLU A 26 10.16 -10.79 -17.72
C GLU A 26 9.52 -9.46 -17.35
N TRP A 27 9.05 -9.36 -16.13
CA TRP A 27 8.49 -8.16 -15.54
C TRP A 27 9.47 -6.99 -15.62
N THR A 28 9.06 -5.90 -16.25
CA THR A 28 9.80 -4.63 -16.20
C THR A 28 9.26 -3.83 -15.03
N TYR A 29 10.10 -3.62 -14.04
CA TYR A 29 9.73 -2.87 -12.85
C TYR A 29 9.80 -1.36 -13.08
N PRO A 30 8.90 -0.57 -12.45
CA PRO A 30 8.87 0.87 -12.61
C PRO A 30 10.17 1.52 -12.15
N GLN A 31 10.66 2.46 -12.93
CA GLN A 31 11.79 3.30 -12.56
C GLN A 31 11.35 4.71 -12.20
N ALA A 32 10.23 5.15 -12.76
CA ALA A 32 9.66 6.45 -12.48
C ALA A 32 8.12 6.38 -12.42
N GLU A 33 7.53 7.29 -11.65
CA GLU A 33 6.08 7.39 -11.55
C GLU A 33 5.43 7.78 -12.88
N TRP A 34 6.15 8.50 -13.76
CA TRP A 34 5.70 8.85 -15.12
C TRP A 34 5.90 7.77 -16.17
N ASP A 35 6.57 6.65 -15.88
CA ASP A 35 6.63 5.52 -16.82
C ASP A 35 5.20 5.00 -17.09
N LYS A 36 4.90 4.60 -18.35
CA LYS A 36 3.56 4.17 -18.71
C LYS A 36 3.08 3.00 -17.87
N ALA A 37 1.99 3.16 -17.15
CA ALA A 37 1.39 2.10 -16.34
C ALA A 37 0.95 0.91 -17.21
N GLY A 38 1.25 -0.30 -16.77
CA GLY A 38 0.97 -1.52 -17.53
C GLY A 38 0.14 -2.54 -16.78
N VAL A 39 0.49 -2.83 -15.52
CA VAL A 39 -0.21 -3.81 -14.67
C VAL A 39 -0.42 -3.23 -13.29
N ILE A 40 -1.65 -3.30 -12.81
CA ILE A 40 -2.06 -2.77 -11.50
C ILE A 40 -2.81 -3.86 -10.72
N LEU A 41 -2.49 -4.00 -9.43
CA LEU A 41 -3.27 -4.76 -8.46
C LEU A 41 -4.17 -3.81 -7.68
N MET A 42 -5.46 -4.15 -7.56
CA MET A 42 -6.47 -3.39 -6.84
C MET A 42 -7.33 -4.32 -5.98
N HIS A 43 -8.13 -3.75 -5.07
CA HIS A 43 -9.15 -4.48 -4.33
C HIS A 43 -10.44 -3.67 -4.30
N THR A 44 -11.49 -4.17 -4.96
CA THR A 44 -12.81 -3.54 -4.86
C THR A 44 -13.38 -3.81 -3.46
N PRO A 45 -13.70 -2.76 -2.68
CA PRO A 45 -14.23 -2.92 -1.34
C PRO A 45 -15.54 -3.71 -1.33
N GLY A 46 -15.71 -4.53 -0.29
CA GLY A 46 -16.85 -5.38 -0.08
C GLY A 46 -17.39 -5.31 1.35
N GLN A 47 -17.87 -6.46 1.87
CA GLN A 47 -18.46 -6.53 3.20
C GLN A 47 -17.47 -6.13 4.32
N GLU A 48 -16.18 -6.33 4.13
CA GLU A 48 -15.12 -5.96 5.07
C GLU A 48 -15.04 -4.45 5.32
N LEU A 49 -15.45 -3.63 4.36
CA LEU A 49 -15.48 -2.17 4.52
C LEU A 49 -16.61 -1.71 5.45
N PHE A 50 -17.74 -2.43 5.47
CA PHE A 50 -18.93 -2.01 6.22
C PHE A 50 -18.65 -1.83 7.72
N ASP A 51 -17.93 -2.75 8.33
CA ASP A 51 -17.61 -2.65 9.77
C ASP A 51 -16.75 -1.41 10.09
N GLY A 52 -15.91 -0.98 9.13
CA GLY A 52 -15.10 0.23 9.28
C GLY A 52 -15.91 1.53 9.27
N VAL A 53 -16.91 1.63 8.38
CA VAL A 53 -17.72 2.85 8.25
C VAL A 53 -18.80 2.99 9.33
N ILE A 54 -19.10 1.92 10.11
CA ILE A 54 -19.98 2.00 11.27
C ILE A 54 -19.40 2.93 12.36
N HIS A 55 -18.09 2.94 12.52
CA HIS A 55 -17.39 3.88 13.38
C HIS A 55 -16.18 4.46 12.62
N PRO A 56 -16.40 5.46 11.74
CA PRO A 56 -15.41 5.92 10.79
C PRO A 56 -14.04 6.19 11.40
N SER A 57 -13.96 6.99 12.44
CA SER A 57 -12.67 7.36 13.06
C SER A 57 -11.86 6.14 13.57
N ALA A 58 -12.53 5.08 14.06
CA ALA A 58 -11.86 3.85 14.48
C ALA A 58 -11.42 2.99 13.29
N GLY A 59 -12.17 3.05 12.18
CA GLY A 59 -11.87 2.38 10.92
C GLY A 59 -10.82 3.10 10.06
N LEU A 60 -10.32 4.26 10.50
CA LEU A 60 -9.46 5.15 9.72
C LEU A 60 -10.19 5.77 8.52
N PHE A 61 -11.42 6.24 8.74
CA PHE A 61 -12.25 6.97 7.80
C PHE A 61 -12.66 8.34 8.38
N GLU A 62 -12.90 9.31 7.51
CA GLU A 62 -13.35 10.65 7.93
C GLU A 62 -14.82 10.65 8.33
N HIS A 63 -15.65 10.08 7.46
CA HIS A 63 -17.10 10.08 7.60
C HIS A 63 -17.71 8.72 7.25
N TYR A 64 -18.99 8.55 7.55
CA TYR A 64 -19.78 7.45 7.02
C TYR A 64 -20.09 7.68 5.54
N PHE A 65 -19.97 6.65 4.73
CA PHE A 65 -20.39 6.63 3.33
C PHE A 65 -21.04 5.29 2.95
N ASP A 66 -21.76 5.29 1.84
CA ASP A 66 -22.43 4.11 1.32
C ASP A 66 -21.43 3.15 0.68
N VAL A 67 -21.34 1.92 1.22
CA VAL A 67 -20.38 0.91 0.79
C VAL A 67 -20.67 0.39 -0.63
N ASP A 68 -21.95 0.28 -1.02
CA ASP A 68 -22.32 -0.17 -2.36
C ASP A 68 -21.97 0.90 -3.41
N LYS A 69 -22.20 2.20 -3.08
CA LYS A 69 -21.76 3.33 -3.90
C LYS A 69 -20.24 3.34 -4.03
N ALA A 70 -19.51 3.20 -2.93
CA ALA A 70 -18.06 3.14 -2.91
C ALA A 70 -17.51 1.99 -3.80
N ALA A 71 -18.11 0.81 -3.72
CA ALA A 71 -17.75 -0.32 -4.57
C ALA A 71 -18.01 -0.04 -6.07
N GLU A 72 -19.09 0.69 -6.41
CA GLU A 72 -19.37 1.06 -7.81
C GLU A 72 -18.41 2.14 -8.33
N GLU A 73 -18.07 3.14 -7.50
CA GLU A 73 -17.05 4.13 -7.82
C GLU A 73 -15.70 3.44 -8.11
N HIS A 74 -15.30 2.49 -7.27
CA HIS A 74 -14.07 1.73 -7.46
C HIS A 74 -14.09 0.90 -8.76
N ARG A 75 -15.21 0.21 -9.06
CA ARG A 75 -15.38 -0.48 -10.35
C ARG A 75 -15.35 0.48 -11.53
N GLY A 76 -15.88 1.70 -11.37
CA GLY A 76 -15.78 2.79 -12.33
C GLY A 76 -14.32 3.16 -12.62
N TYR A 77 -13.51 3.27 -11.58
CA TYR A 77 -12.09 3.54 -11.70
C TYR A 77 -11.36 2.41 -12.43
N ILE A 78 -11.61 1.14 -12.10
CA ILE A 78 -11.03 -0.02 -12.82
C ILE A 78 -11.35 0.07 -14.31
N ARG A 79 -12.62 0.30 -14.69
CA ARG A 79 -13.03 0.43 -16.10
C ARG A 79 -12.27 1.55 -16.83
N ARG A 80 -11.97 2.66 -16.15
CA ARG A 80 -11.17 3.76 -16.72
C ARG A 80 -9.71 3.35 -16.96
N LEU A 81 -9.09 2.65 -16.01
CA LEU A 81 -7.74 2.11 -16.17
C LEU A 81 -7.66 1.15 -17.36
N GLU A 82 -8.59 0.21 -17.46
CA GLU A 82 -8.68 -0.76 -18.55
C GLU A 82 -8.91 -0.08 -19.91
N ALA A 83 -9.75 0.96 -19.97
CA ALA A 83 -9.96 1.76 -21.19
C ALA A 83 -8.68 2.47 -21.67
N ASN A 84 -7.72 2.73 -20.78
CA ASN A 84 -6.39 3.24 -21.09
C ASN A 84 -5.36 2.12 -21.41
N GLY A 85 -5.82 0.88 -21.57
CA GLY A 85 -4.98 -0.27 -21.92
C GLY A 85 -4.12 -0.79 -20.76
N ILE A 86 -4.48 -0.46 -19.52
CA ILE A 86 -3.82 -0.95 -18.31
C ILE A 86 -4.51 -2.25 -17.88
N GLN A 87 -3.74 -3.27 -17.63
CA GLN A 87 -4.26 -4.54 -17.12
C GLN A 87 -4.46 -4.43 -15.61
N VAL A 88 -5.69 -4.65 -15.16
CA VAL A 88 -6.05 -4.62 -13.74
C VAL A 88 -6.34 -6.02 -13.24
N PHE A 89 -5.75 -6.38 -12.11
CA PHE A 89 -6.09 -7.58 -11.34
C PHE A 89 -6.71 -7.15 -10.02
N THR A 90 -7.73 -7.88 -9.55
CA THR A 90 -8.27 -7.62 -8.22
C THR A 90 -7.90 -8.73 -7.25
N VAL A 91 -7.72 -8.37 -5.97
CA VAL A 91 -7.48 -9.35 -4.90
C VAL A 91 -8.56 -10.42 -4.88
N THR A 92 -9.84 -10.02 -5.04
CA THR A 92 -10.96 -10.95 -5.03
C THR A 92 -10.92 -11.94 -6.20
N ASP A 93 -10.54 -11.50 -7.41
CA ASP A 93 -10.40 -12.40 -8.56
C ASP A 93 -9.28 -13.40 -8.30
N ILE A 94 -8.12 -12.95 -7.82
CA ILE A 94 -7.00 -13.83 -7.48
C ILE A 94 -7.39 -14.85 -6.40
N LEU A 95 -8.08 -14.42 -5.33
CA LEU A 95 -8.58 -15.35 -4.30
C LEU A 95 -9.58 -16.38 -4.88
N ASN A 96 -10.30 -16.03 -5.94
CA ASN A 96 -11.14 -16.96 -6.66
C ASN A 96 -10.37 -17.95 -7.57
N GLU A 97 -9.13 -17.67 -7.90
CA GLU A 97 -8.29 -18.55 -8.74
C GLU A 97 -7.36 -19.46 -7.95
N VAL A 98 -6.89 -19.05 -6.76
CA VAL A 98 -5.98 -19.87 -5.95
C VAL A 98 -6.63 -21.18 -5.48
N SER A 99 -5.82 -22.18 -5.13
CA SER A 99 -6.32 -23.50 -4.72
C SER A 99 -7.16 -23.42 -3.43
N LEU A 100 -8.12 -24.35 -3.27
CA LEU A 100 -8.89 -24.46 -2.02
C LEU A 100 -7.99 -24.70 -0.80
N ASP A 101 -6.90 -25.43 -0.97
CA ASP A 101 -5.97 -25.69 0.14
C ASP A 101 -5.23 -24.41 0.57
N THR A 102 -4.87 -23.55 -0.38
CA THR A 102 -4.33 -22.22 -0.09
C THR A 102 -5.34 -21.36 0.67
N LEU A 103 -6.61 -21.35 0.22
CA LEU A 103 -7.67 -20.60 0.92
C LEU A 103 -7.92 -21.14 2.33
N ARG A 104 -7.95 -22.47 2.51
CA ARG A 104 -8.11 -23.10 3.84
C ARG A 104 -6.97 -22.75 4.77
N MET A 105 -5.74 -22.74 4.26
CA MET A 105 -4.55 -22.34 5.02
C MET A 105 -4.67 -20.88 5.50
N LEU A 106 -5.07 -19.96 4.60
CA LEU A 106 -5.26 -18.56 4.95
C LEU A 106 -6.44 -18.36 5.90
N ALA A 107 -7.62 -18.87 5.57
CA ALA A 107 -8.80 -18.78 6.43
C ALA A 107 -8.54 -19.41 7.81
N GLY A 108 -7.72 -20.46 7.85
CA GLY A 108 -7.29 -21.09 9.11
C GLY A 108 -6.38 -20.23 9.97
N LYS A 109 -5.66 -19.26 9.40
CA LYS A 109 -4.94 -18.26 10.19
C LYS A 109 -5.87 -17.18 10.73
N GLU A 110 -6.88 -16.81 9.98
CA GLU A 110 -7.74 -15.65 10.24
C GLU A 110 -8.99 -15.97 11.06
N MET A 111 -9.56 -17.18 10.94
CA MET A 111 -10.71 -17.63 11.75
C MET A 111 -10.24 -18.19 13.08
N ILE A 112 -10.65 -17.58 14.18
CA ILE A 112 -10.22 -17.94 15.55
C ILE A 112 -11.40 -18.48 16.35
N TYR A 113 -11.21 -19.63 17.05
CA TYR A 113 -12.10 -20.09 18.12
C TYR A 113 -11.47 -19.72 19.46
N ASP A 114 -12.01 -18.67 20.10
CA ASP A 114 -11.57 -18.23 21.43
C ASP A 114 -12.34 -18.98 22.53
N VAL A 115 -11.67 -19.90 23.17
CA VAL A 115 -12.20 -20.73 24.26
C VAL A 115 -11.77 -20.26 25.64
N SER A 116 -11.21 -19.06 25.78
CA SER A 116 -10.66 -18.52 27.03
C SER A 116 -11.69 -18.48 28.18
N ALA A 117 -12.98 -18.35 27.85
CA ALA A 117 -14.09 -18.35 28.81
C ALA A 117 -14.69 -19.76 29.08
N MET A 118 -14.18 -20.80 28.43
CA MET A 118 -14.66 -22.18 28.59
C MET A 118 -13.89 -22.91 29.69
N PRO A 119 -14.52 -23.34 30.80
CA PRO A 119 -13.86 -24.15 31.80
C PRO A 119 -13.44 -25.49 31.22
N ASN A 120 -12.19 -25.88 31.40
CA ASN A 120 -11.62 -27.16 30.93
C ASN A 120 -11.70 -27.38 29.41
N ALA A 121 -11.60 -26.33 28.60
CA ALA A 121 -11.60 -26.49 27.15
C ALA A 121 -10.39 -27.35 26.70
N ASP A 122 -10.67 -28.35 25.90
CA ASP A 122 -9.65 -29.13 25.20
C ASP A 122 -9.27 -28.40 23.92
N LEU A 123 -8.11 -27.74 23.94
CA LEU A 123 -7.62 -26.98 22.79
C LEU A 123 -7.39 -27.85 21.55
N GLN A 124 -6.98 -29.11 21.75
CA GLN A 124 -6.74 -30.02 20.62
C GLN A 124 -8.06 -30.39 19.92
N SER A 125 -9.10 -30.73 20.69
CA SER A 125 -10.42 -31.01 20.15
C SER A 125 -11.06 -29.77 19.52
N THR A 126 -10.86 -28.59 20.08
CA THR A 126 -11.34 -27.32 19.52
C THR A 126 -10.68 -27.04 18.16
N GLU A 127 -9.39 -27.23 18.05
CA GLU A 127 -8.65 -27.04 16.80
C GLU A 127 -9.06 -28.07 15.75
N ALA A 128 -9.23 -29.34 16.12
CA ALA A 128 -9.69 -30.39 15.21
C ALA A 128 -11.09 -30.07 14.64
N TYR A 129 -12.00 -29.59 15.49
CA TYR A 129 -13.31 -29.15 15.04
C TYR A 129 -13.26 -27.92 14.13
N ARG A 130 -12.42 -26.94 14.44
CA ARG A 130 -12.21 -25.77 13.57
C ARG A 130 -11.71 -26.19 12.18
N GLN A 131 -10.76 -27.14 12.10
CA GLN A 131 -10.27 -27.68 10.83
C GLN A 131 -11.36 -28.44 10.06
N GLU A 132 -12.21 -29.21 10.76
CA GLU A 132 -13.36 -29.88 10.13
C GLU A 132 -14.31 -28.86 9.49
N VAL A 133 -14.63 -27.76 10.18
CA VAL A 133 -15.49 -26.69 9.66
C VAL A 133 -14.85 -26.03 8.43
N LEU A 134 -13.55 -25.71 8.47
CA LEU A 134 -12.82 -25.14 7.32
C LEU A 134 -12.83 -26.07 6.10
N MET A 135 -12.74 -27.39 6.32
CA MET A 135 -12.77 -28.37 5.24
C MET A 135 -14.12 -28.42 4.53
N GLN A 136 -15.22 -28.10 5.23
CA GLN A 136 -16.60 -28.11 4.70
C GLN A 136 -16.98 -26.78 4.03
N MET A 137 -16.21 -25.69 4.26
CA MET A 137 -16.51 -24.36 3.73
C MET A 137 -16.39 -24.33 2.20
N SER A 138 -17.29 -23.58 1.58
CA SER A 138 -17.19 -23.22 0.17
C SER A 138 -16.04 -22.22 -0.05
N ARG A 139 -15.61 -22.05 -1.31
CA ARG A 139 -14.64 -21.02 -1.69
C ARG A 139 -15.07 -19.63 -1.20
N ALA A 140 -16.33 -19.28 -1.43
CA ALA A 140 -16.86 -17.97 -1.02
C ALA A 140 -16.81 -17.76 0.50
N ASP A 141 -17.08 -18.81 1.29
CA ASP A 141 -17.03 -18.73 2.75
C ASP A 141 -15.58 -18.61 3.26
N LEU A 142 -14.64 -19.33 2.64
CA LEU A 142 -13.21 -19.19 2.94
C LEU A 142 -12.69 -17.77 2.65
N ILE A 143 -13.06 -17.19 1.50
CA ILE A 143 -12.72 -15.81 1.15
C ILE A 143 -13.34 -14.85 2.18
N ARG A 144 -14.60 -15.05 2.56
CA ARG A 144 -15.26 -14.25 3.59
C ARG A 144 -14.53 -14.34 4.94
N CYS A 145 -14.08 -15.52 5.36
CA CYS A 145 -13.27 -15.67 6.57
C CYS A 145 -11.95 -14.91 6.48
N ILE A 146 -11.28 -14.91 5.33
CA ILE A 146 -10.03 -14.18 5.11
C ILE A 146 -10.25 -12.66 5.24
N LEU A 147 -11.30 -12.13 4.63
CA LEU A 147 -11.56 -10.69 4.60
C LEU A 147 -12.17 -10.17 5.91
N LEU A 148 -13.02 -10.94 6.58
CA LEU A 148 -13.70 -10.52 7.82
C LEU A 148 -12.97 -10.92 9.10
N ARG A 149 -12.06 -11.90 9.06
CA ARG A 149 -11.25 -12.36 10.19
C ARG A 149 -12.09 -12.63 11.45
N PRO A 150 -13.04 -13.59 11.41
CA PRO A 150 -13.98 -13.81 12.48
C PRO A 150 -13.32 -14.47 13.69
N ILE A 151 -13.66 -13.94 14.88
CA ILE A 151 -13.34 -14.53 16.17
C ILE A 151 -14.64 -15.03 16.79
N VAL A 152 -14.74 -16.33 17.02
CA VAL A 152 -15.89 -16.98 17.67
C VAL A 152 -15.50 -17.26 19.12
N ARG A 153 -15.90 -16.36 20.02
CA ARG A 153 -15.65 -16.50 21.46
C ARG A 153 -16.72 -17.36 22.10
N LEU A 154 -16.33 -18.51 22.63
CA LEU A 154 -17.24 -19.52 23.18
C LEU A 154 -17.44 -19.35 24.68
N PHE A 155 -18.70 -19.57 25.11
CA PHE A 155 -19.09 -19.55 26.51
C PHE A 155 -19.90 -20.82 26.86
N PRO A 156 -19.79 -21.33 28.10
CA PRO A 156 -20.64 -22.45 28.53
C PRO A 156 -22.10 -22.00 28.69
N THR A 157 -23.03 -22.84 28.34
CA THR A 157 -24.47 -22.64 28.58
C THR A 157 -25.14 -23.95 28.96
N SER A 158 -26.20 -23.89 29.77
CA SER A 158 -27.05 -25.01 30.07
C SER A 158 -28.11 -25.25 29.00
N ASN A 159 -28.18 -24.38 27.99
CA ASN A 159 -29.18 -24.47 26.92
C ASN A 159 -28.60 -25.17 25.67
N ASN A 160 -29.49 -25.82 24.91
CA ASN A 160 -29.20 -26.38 23.60
C ASN A 160 -27.92 -27.27 23.53
N THR A 161 -26.91 -26.81 22.82
CA THR A 161 -25.66 -27.54 22.53
C THR A 161 -24.64 -27.54 23.68
N GLY A 162 -24.93 -26.84 24.79
CA GLY A 162 -23.98 -26.66 25.91
C GLY A 162 -22.98 -25.52 25.71
N VAL A 163 -22.97 -24.90 24.53
CA VAL A 163 -22.15 -23.75 24.20
C VAL A 163 -22.98 -22.63 23.55
N THR A 164 -22.58 -21.40 23.82
CA THR A 164 -23.02 -20.18 23.09
C THR A 164 -21.80 -19.39 22.63
N ALA A 165 -21.99 -18.44 21.74
CA ALA A 165 -20.87 -17.68 21.20
C ALA A 165 -21.17 -16.19 21.09
N GLU A 166 -20.13 -15.39 21.21
CA GLU A 166 -20.03 -14.02 20.72
C GLU A 166 -19.22 -14.04 19.42
N TYR A 167 -19.73 -13.36 18.40
CA TYR A 167 -19.06 -13.25 17.10
C TYR A 167 -18.46 -11.86 16.96
N ILE A 168 -17.14 -11.80 16.76
CA ILE A 168 -16.37 -10.56 16.61
C ILE A 168 -15.70 -10.63 15.23
N HIS A 169 -15.67 -9.49 14.54
CA HIS A 169 -14.91 -9.33 13.30
C HIS A 169 -13.76 -8.35 13.51
N ASP A 170 -12.62 -8.61 12.84
CA ASP A 170 -11.48 -7.71 12.72
C ASP A 170 -11.13 -7.56 11.24
N PRO A 171 -12.06 -6.98 10.43
CA PRO A 171 -12.02 -7.05 8.97
C PRO A 171 -10.89 -6.23 8.36
N LEU A 172 -10.48 -6.62 7.14
CA LEU A 172 -9.48 -5.91 6.35
C LEU A 172 -10.10 -4.67 5.66
N MET A 173 -10.66 -3.78 6.46
CA MET A 173 -11.50 -2.67 5.99
C MET A 173 -10.78 -1.64 5.11
N ASN A 174 -9.45 -1.55 5.21
CA ASN A 174 -8.63 -0.63 4.43
C ASN A 174 -7.90 -1.33 3.26
N LEU A 175 -8.20 -2.60 2.95
CA LEU A 175 -7.50 -3.37 1.92
C LEU A 175 -7.64 -2.76 0.52
N TYR A 176 -8.68 -1.96 0.25
CA TYR A 176 -8.85 -1.29 -1.04
C TYR A 176 -7.77 -0.22 -1.32
N PHE A 177 -7.03 0.21 -0.30
CA PHE A 177 -5.81 1.00 -0.46
C PHE A 177 -4.60 0.09 -0.73
N THR A 178 -4.57 -0.50 -1.92
CA THR A 178 -3.56 -1.50 -2.31
C THR A 178 -2.15 -0.91 -2.52
N ARG A 179 -1.99 0.40 -2.46
CA ARG A 179 -0.69 1.06 -2.51
C ARG A 179 0.20 0.72 -1.32
N ASP A 180 -0.38 0.59 -0.14
CA ASP A 180 0.36 0.69 1.11
C ASP A 180 1.10 -0.59 1.51
N GLN A 181 0.57 -1.77 1.13
CA GLN A 181 1.09 -3.06 1.59
C GLN A 181 2.38 -3.49 0.89
N SER A 182 2.76 -2.79 -0.19
CA SER A 182 3.96 -3.14 -0.95
C SER A 182 4.48 -1.99 -1.80
N ILE A 183 5.74 -2.05 -2.20
CA ILE A 183 6.34 -1.13 -3.19
C ILE A 183 6.99 -1.92 -4.32
N THR A 184 7.02 -1.32 -5.49
CA THR A 184 7.71 -1.86 -6.65
C THR A 184 8.88 -0.97 -7.04
N THR A 185 10.09 -1.47 -6.86
CA THR A 185 11.35 -0.77 -7.18
C THR A 185 11.95 -1.31 -8.47
N PRO A 186 12.93 -0.65 -9.08
CA PRO A 186 13.67 -1.20 -10.23
C PRO A 186 14.32 -2.56 -9.97
N CYS A 187 14.58 -2.93 -8.71
CA CYS A 187 15.14 -4.22 -8.33
C CYS A 187 14.09 -5.32 -8.22
N GLY A 188 12.84 -4.97 -7.96
CA GLY A 188 11.75 -5.92 -7.76
C GLY A 188 10.71 -5.44 -6.75
N HIS A 189 9.89 -6.36 -6.30
CA HIS A 189 8.77 -6.09 -5.40
C HIS A 189 9.16 -6.29 -3.94
N ILE A 190 8.75 -5.37 -3.07
CA ILE A 190 9.05 -5.39 -1.64
C ILE A 190 7.73 -5.39 -0.87
N ILE A 191 7.57 -6.33 0.06
CA ILE A 191 6.42 -6.37 0.97
C ILE A 191 6.68 -5.43 2.13
N CYS A 192 5.75 -4.52 2.34
CA CYS A 192 5.78 -3.53 3.40
C CYS A 192 5.43 -4.13 4.77
N ARG A 193 5.61 -3.34 5.81
CA ARG A 193 5.11 -3.62 7.15
C ARG A 193 4.35 -2.40 7.65
N MET A 194 3.04 -2.60 7.82
CA MET A 194 2.11 -1.55 8.16
C MET A 194 2.39 -0.99 9.56
N ASN A 195 2.19 0.32 9.74
CA ASN A 195 2.27 0.96 11.05
C ASN A 195 1.05 0.63 11.92
N SER A 196 -0.14 0.58 11.32
CA SER A 196 -1.37 0.22 12.05
C SER A 196 -1.49 -1.29 12.21
N PRO A 197 -1.64 -1.81 13.45
CA PRO A 197 -1.86 -3.24 13.71
C PRO A 197 -3.09 -3.79 12.98
N GLN A 198 -4.18 -3.02 12.86
CA GLN A 198 -5.40 -3.45 12.18
C GLN A 198 -5.20 -3.73 10.68
N ARG A 199 -4.16 -3.12 10.06
CA ARG A 199 -3.81 -3.32 8.67
C ARG A 199 -2.71 -4.37 8.45
N ALA A 200 -2.14 -4.93 9.53
CA ALA A 200 -0.96 -5.80 9.44
C ALA A 200 -1.19 -7.05 8.58
N ALA A 201 -2.38 -7.65 8.65
CA ALA A 201 -2.71 -8.85 7.88
C ALA A 201 -2.92 -8.60 6.38
N GLU A 202 -3.14 -7.35 5.95
CA GLU A 202 -3.29 -6.99 4.54
C GLU A 202 -2.05 -7.38 3.71
N THR A 203 -0.86 -7.27 4.31
CA THR A 203 0.42 -7.55 3.61
C THR A 203 0.56 -9.01 3.19
N ASP A 204 0.03 -9.97 3.96
CA ASP A 204 0.07 -11.39 3.62
C ASP A 204 -0.84 -11.70 2.41
N ILE A 205 -1.97 -11.02 2.31
CA ILE A 205 -2.90 -11.16 1.18
C ILE A 205 -2.28 -10.59 -0.09
N ILE A 206 -1.67 -9.41 0.00
CA ILE A 206 -1.00 -8.79 -1.16
C ILE A 206 0.21 -9.61 -1.60
N GLU A 207 1.00 -10.16 -0.68
CA GLU A 207 2.10 -11.07 -1.02
C GLU A 207 1.60 -12.33 -1.76
N LEU A 208 0.51 -12.94 -1.29
CA LEU A 208 -0.12 -14.05 -2.00
C LEU A 208 -0.51 -13.67 -3.43
N CYS A 209 -1.18 -12.52 -3.59
CA CYS A 209 -1.59 -12.04 -4.91
C CYS A 209 -0.39 -11.84 -5.83
N CYS A 210 0.66 -11.19 -5.36
CA CYS A 210 1.88 -11.00 -6.13
C CYS A 210 2.51 -12.32 -6.57
N ARG A 211 2.65 -13.29 -5.65
CA ARG A 211 3.17 -14.63 -5.96
C ARG A 211 2.30 -15.38 -6.97
N HIS A 212 0.97 -15.30 -6.84
CA HIS A 212 0.04 -15.89 -7.81
C HIS A 212 0.22 -15.31 -9.21
N MET A 213 0.48 -14.00 -9.30
CA MET A 213 0.78 -13.30 -10.56
C MET A 213 2.20 -13.54 -11.09
N GLY A 214 3.02 -14.34 -10.41
CA GLY A 214 4.42 -14.60 -10.76
C GLY A 214 5.40 -13.49 -10.37
N VAL A 215 5.00 -12.59 -9.48
CA VAL A 215 5.84 -11.53 -8.91
C VAL A 215 6.37 -11.99 -7.56
N GLU A 216 7.61 -12.49 -7.54
CA GLU A 216 8.27 -12.92 -6.29
C GLU A 216 8.85 -11.71 -5.55
N PRO A 217 8.46 -11.48 -4.28
CA PRO A 217 9.06 -10.41 -3.49
C PRO A 217 10.55 -10.66 -3.24
N ILE A 218 11.35 -9.59 -3.38
CA ILE A 218 12.80 -9.63 -3.13
C ILE A 218 13.17 -9.30 -1.69
N LEU A 219 12.24 -8.66 -0.95
CA LEU A 219 12.41 -8.26 0.44
C LEU A 219 11.04 -8.18 1.12
N ARG A 220 10.99 -8.45 2.41
CA ARG A 220 9.90 -8.13 3.32
C ARG A 220 10.46 -7.32 4.48
N ILE A 221 9.80 -6.21 4.84
CA ILE A 221 10.19 -5.38 5.98
C ILE A 221 9.78 -6.08 7.27
N GLU A 222 10.70 -6.15 8.24
CA GLU A 222 10.54 -6.94 9.47
C GLU A 222 10.93 -6.15 10.73
N GLY A 223 10.70 -6.77 11.89
CA GLY A 223 11.11 -6.25 13.19
C GLY A 223 10.50 -4.89 13.51
N GLU A 224 11.34 -3.90 13.84
CA GLU A 224 10.91 -2.53 14.15
C GLU A 224 10.75 -1.66 12.90
N GLY A 225 11.15 -2.17 11.71
CA GLY A 225 10.97 -1.47 10.45
C GLY A 225 9.49 -1.29 10.10
N ARG A 226 9.11 -0.09 9.64
CA ARG A 226 7.78 0.22 9.10
C ARG A 226 7.94 0.89 7.76
N LEU A 227 7.10 0.47 6.82
CA LEU A 227 7.04 1.01 5.47
C LEU A 227 5.61 0.91 4.97
N GLU A 228 5.09 1.98 4.42
CA GLU A 228 3.83 1.99 3.68
C GLU A 228 4.07 2.60 2.30
N GLY A 229 3.48 2.00 1.25
CA GLY A 229 3.85 2.31 -0.12
C GLY A 229 3.46 3.70 -0.62
N GLY A 230 2.53 4.38 0.05
CA GLY A 230 2.21 5.78 -0.22
C GLY A 230 3.36 6.74 0.08
N ASP A 231 4.36 6.29 0.83
CA ASP A 231 5.59 7.04 1.09
C ASP A 231 6.67 6.86 0.01
N TYR A 232 6.51 5.94 -0.95
CA TYR A 232 7.53 5.67 -1.97
C TYR A 232 7.11 6.17 -3.35
N ILE A 233 7.91 7.08 -3.94
CA ILE A 233 7.69 7.65 -5.28
C ILE A 233 8.97 7.52 -6.10
N PRO A 234 9.03 6.60 -7.09
CA PRO A 234 10.19 6.46 -7.98
C PRO A 234 10.25 7.60 -9.00
N ALA A 235 11.44 8.15 -9.23
CA ALA A 235 11.69 9.29 -10.09
C ALA A 235 12.94 9.11 -10.97
N GLY A 236 12.98 8.04 -11.76
CA GLY A 236 14.10 7.71 -12.64
C GLY A 236 15.31 7.18 -11.88
N TYR A 237 16.41 7.92 -11.84
CA TYR A 237 17.61 7.57 -11.05
C TYR A 237 17.53 8.00 -9.59
N VAL A 238 16.45 8.71 -9.21
CA VAL A 238 16.15 9.13 -7.84
C VAL A 238 14.89 8.41 -7.37
N ALA A 239 14.79 8.11 -6.08
CA ALA A 239 13.53 7.81 -5.43
C ALA A 239 13.33 8.73 -4.24
N PHE A 240 12.09 9.21 -4.09
CA PHE A 240 11.64 9.88 -2.88
C PHE A 240 11.00 8.87 -1.95
N ILE A 241 11.28 9.00 -0.65
CA ILE A 241 10.66 8.17 0.37
C ILE A 241 10.33 9.01 1.60
N GLY A 242 9.05 9.04 1.99
CA GLY A 242 8.58 9.71 3.20
C GLY A 242 9.11 9.01 4.46
N CYS A 243 9.42 9.79 5.47
CA CYS A 243 9.76 9.32 6.81
C CYS A 243 8.98 10.14 7.83
N GLY A 244 7.95 9.55 8.44
CA GLY A 244 7.04 10.32 9.28
C GLY A 244 6.11 9.48 10.14
N MET A 245 4.81 9.57 9.87
CA MET A 245 3.79 8.88 10.64
C MET A 245 3.78 7.37 10.37
N ARG A 246 3.93 6.96 9.13
CA ARG A 246 3.71 5.59 8.66
C ARG A 246 5.00 4.84 8.38
N THR A 247 5.94 5.46 7.71
CA THR A 247 7.25 4.89 7.42
C THR A 247 8.30 5.45 8.39
N ASN A 248 9.21 4.59 8.83
CA ASN A 248 10.29 4.99 9.74
C ASN A 248 11.69 4.75 9.15
N GLU A 249 12.70 5.33 9.79
CA GLU A 249 14.10 5.20 9.37
C GLU A 249 14.56 3.74 9.29
N GLU A 250 14.06 2.88 10.17
CA GLU A 250 14.45 1.47 10.21
C GLU A 250 13.94 0.71 8.97
N GLY A 251 12.68 0.96 8.52
CA GLY A 251 12.17 0.36 7.29
C GLY A 251 12.97 0.82 6.06
N ILE A 252 13.31 2.10 5.99
CA ILE A 252 14.14 2.67 4.92
C ILE A 252 15.54 2.06 4.92
N ARG A 253 16.14 1.91 6.11
CA ARG A 253 17.47 1.31 6.30
C ARG A 253 17.51 -0.13 5.78
N GLN A 254 16.50 -0.93 6.07
CA GLN A 254 16.43 -2.32 5.59
C GLN A 254 16.48 -2.40 4.05
N ILE A 255 15.77 -1.51 3.34
CA ILE A 255 15.80 -1.47 1.87
C ILE A 255 17.18 -1.05 1.35
N MET A 256 17.80 -0.04 1.99
CA MET A 256 19.16 0.42 1.64
C MET A 256 20.20 -0.68 1.84
N GLU A 257 20.16 -1.39 2.96
CA GLU A 257 21.10 -2.47 3.28
C GLU A 257 20.95 -3.69 2.38
N ALA A 258 19.69 -4.01 2.00
CA ALA A 258 19.40 -5.05 1.02
C ALA A 258 19.77 -4.64 -0.41
N ASP A 259 20.13 -3.37 -0.66
CA ASP A 259 20.37 -2.81 -1.99
C ASP A 259 19.15 -2.96 -2.93
N ALA A 260 17.95 -2.83 -2.36
CA ALA A 260 16.71 -3.17 -3.02
C ALA A 260 15.96 -1.97 -3.62
N PHE A 261 16.46 -0.74 -3.48
CA PHE A 261 15.87 0.44 -4.12
C PHE A 261 16.09 0.50 -5.63
N GLY A 262 17.27 0.10 -6.12
CA GLY A 262 17.63 0.17 -7.54
C GLY A 262 17.86 1.57 -8.09
N HIS A 263 17.79 2.60 -7.27
CA HIS A 263 18.08 4.01 -7.61
C HIS A 263 19.45 4.42 -7.08
N ASP A 264 20.13 5.32 -7.78
CA ASP A 264 21.44 5.81 -7.34
C ASP A 264 21.35 6.86 -6.22
N THR A 265 20.21 7.54 -6.12
CA THR A 265 19.94 8.55 -5.09
C THR A 265 18.62 8.26 -4.40
N ILE A 266 18.64 8.26 -3.07
CA ILE A 266 17.44 8.17 -2.22
C ILE A 266 17.29 9.49 -1.47
N VAL A 267 16.13 10.10 -1.61
CA VAL A 267 15.75 11.33 -0.94
C VAL A 267 14.73 11.00 0.13
N VAL A 268 15.18 10.98 1.38
CA VAL A 268 14.33 10.69 2.55
C VAL A 268 13.65 11.99 2.97
N VAL A 269 12.38 12.15 2.65
CA VAL A 269 11.57 13.33 2.96
C VAL A 269 11.01 13.22 4.37
N LYS A 270 11.39 14.16 5.27
CA LYS A 270 10.99 14.12 6.68
C LYS A 270 9.67 14.85 6.86
N ASP A 271 8.67 14.13 7.37
CA ASP A 271 7.40 14.71 7.77
C ASP A 271 7.40 15.03 9.27
N HIS A 272 7.41 16.31 9.60
CA HIS A 272 7.37 16.81 10.99
C HIS A 272 5.94 17.06 11.47
N LYS A 273 4.98 17.28 10.55
CA LYS A 273 3.57 17.57 10.89
C LYS A 273 2.84 16.35 11.42
N ARG A 274 3.08 15.17 10.85
CA ARG A 274 2.46 13.88 11.24
C ARG A 274 0.94 13.97 11.34
N TRP A 275 0.30 14.52 10.34
CA TRP A 275 -1.13 14.71 10.29
C TRP A 275 -1.80 13.62 9.45
N GLN A 276 -2.97 13.10 9.92
CA GLN A 276 -3.66 11.98 9.27
C GLN A 276 -3.99 12.24 7.79
N MET A 277 -4.47 13.44 7.41
CA MET A 277 -4.73 13.78 6.01
C MET A 277 -3.48 13.78 5.13
N GLN A 278 -2.32 14.02 5.72
CA GLN A 278 -1.03 14.05 5.03
C GLN A 278 -0.13 12.92 5.52
N MET A 279 -0.71 11.74 5.81
CA MET A 279 -0.01 10.64 6.47
C MET A 279 1.10 10.01 5.64
N HIS A 280 1.02 10.09 4.32
CA HIS A 280 1.99 9.60 3.36
C HIS A 280 2.50 10.72 2.46
N LEU A 281 3.64 10.50 1.82
CA LEU A 281 4.22 11.45 0.87
C LEU A 281 3.27 11.76 -0.29
N ASP A 282 2.59 10.76 -0.84
CA ASP A 282 1.69 10.87 -1.99
C ASP A 282 0.39 11.65 -1.70
N THR A 283 0.09 11.97 -0.45
CA THR A 283 -1.04 12.82 -0.09
C THR A 283 -0.73 14.31 -0.11
N HIS A 284 0.55 14.70 -0.10
CA HIS A 284 0.96 16.12 -0.08
C HIS A 284 2.03 16.48 -1.12
N PHE A 285 2.65 15.49 -1.77
CA PHE A 285 3.59 15.62 -2.87
C PHE A 285 3.41 14.46 -3.84
N ASN A 286 3.37 14.73 -5.15
CA ASN A 286 3.30 13.69 -6.16
C ASN A 286 3.94 14.15 -7.49
N ILE A 287 4.26 13.21 -8.38
CA ILE A 287 5.01 13.48 -9.62
C ILE A 287 4.12 13.23 -10.84
N ILE A 288 4.08 14.19 -11.75
CA ILE A 288 3.39 14.10 -13.03
C ILE A 288 4.34 13.69 -14.15
N ASP A 289 5.55 14.26 -14.16
CA ASP A 289 6.56 14.01 -15.19
C ASP A 289 7.98 14.25 -14.64
N HIS A 290 9.01 14.01 -15.44
CA HIS A 290 10.42 14.16 -15.05
C HIS A 290 10.79 15.58 -14.60
N ASP A 291 10.00 16.59 -14.97
CA ASP A 291 10.19 18.01 -14.69
C ASP A 291 9.01 18.67 -13.98
N LEU A 292 7.95 17.91 -13.66
CA LEU A 292 6.67 18.45 -13.17
C LEU A 292 6.15 17.63 -11.99
N CYS A 293 5.82 18.32 -10.89
CA CYS A 293 5.21 17.73 -9.71
C CYS A 293 4.13 18.62 -9.12
N THR A 294 3.39 18.12 -8.15
CA THR A 294 2.42 18.88 -7.36
C THR A 294 2.83 18.87 -5.90
N MET A 295 2.44 19.90 -5.18
CA MET A 295 2.62 19.98 -3.73
C MET A 295 1.50 20.82 -3.12
N VAL A 296 1.01 20.41 -1.95
CA VAL A 296 0.02 21.21 -1.21
C VAL A 296 0.60 22.56 -0.79
N SER A 297 -0.19 23.61 -0.95
CA SER A 297 0.25 25.01 -0.74
C SER A 297 0.73 25.25 0.68
N SER A 298 0.18 24.57 1.68
CA SER A 298 0.63 24.65 3.07
C SER A 298 2.08 24.24 3.26
N ARG A 299 2.56 23.22 2.53
CA ARG A 299 3.97 22.77 2.57
C ARG A 299 4.87 23.56 1.62
N LEU A 300 4.34 23.95 0.46
CA LEU A 300 5.10 24.73 -0.51
C LEU A 300 5.51 26.11 0.04
N ASN A 301 4.63 26.73 0.83
CA ASN A 301 4.82 28.08 1.38
C ASN A 301 5.32 28.10 2.83
N ALA A 302 5.61 26.93 3.43
CA ALA A 302 6.04 26.82 4.81
C ALA A 302 7.44 27.42 5.03
N HIS A 303 7.65 27.99 6.22
CA HIS A 303 8.92 28.57 6.64
C HIS A 303 9.65 27.69 7.66
N PRO A 304 10.99 27.84 7.77
CA PRO A 304 11.78 27.13 8.75
C PRO A 304 11.22 27.27 10.18
N GLY A 305 10.94 26.14 10.84
CA GLY A 305 10.35 26.08 12.18
C GLY A 305 8.86 25.79 12.22
N GLU A 306 8.17 25.86 11.09
CA GLU A 306 6.78 25.42 10.97
C GLU A 306 6.71 23.89 10.77
N PRO A 307 5.68 23.21 11.30
CA PRO A 307 5.53 21.74 11.14
C PRO A 307 5.42 21.29 9.68
N GLU A 308 4.89 22.14 8.82
CA GLU A 308 4.73 21.93 7.39
C GLU A 308 6.05 22.03 6.61
N PHE A 309 7.07 22.69 7.19
CA PHE A 309 8.36 22.87 6.53
C PHE A 309 9.09 21.53 6.38
N GLY A 310 9.03 20.99 5.16
CA GLY A 310 9.66 19.71 4.82
C GLY A 310 11.16 19.85 4.63
N THR A 311 11.92 18.93 5.22
CA THR A 311 13.34 18.74 4.93
C THR A 311 13.60 17.36 4.40
N CYS A 312 14.73 17.15 3.72
CA CYS A 312 15.12 15.83 3.27
C CYS A 312 16.60 15.53 3.52
N ASP A 313 16.88 14.24 3.71
CA ASP A 313 18.23 13.69 3.75
C ASP A 313 18.52 13.00 2.42
N ILE A 314 19.69 13.28 1.84
CA ILE A 314 20.07 12.77 0.52
C ILE A 314 21.14 11.72 0.68
N TYR A 315 20.78 10.48 0.33
CA TYR A 315 21.68 9.33 0.31
C TYR A 315 22.07 9.01 -1.13
N VAL A 316 23.36 8.81 -1.37
CA VAL A 316 23.88 8.50 -2.70
C VAL A 316 24.68 7.21 -2.66
N ARG A 317 24.47 6.39 -3.67
CA ARG A 317 25.19 5.18 -3.97
C ARG A 317 26.09 5.44 -5.18
N LYS A 318 27.33 5.02 -5.14
CA LYS A 318 28.15 4.98 -6.36
C LYS A 318 27.66 3.83 -7.22
N PRO A 319 27.50 3.97 -8.53
CA PRO A 319 27.08 2.86 -9.39
C PRO A 319 27.92 1.60 -9.13
N GLY A 320 27.23 0.47 -8.90
CA GLY A 320 27.86 -0.80 -8.61
C GLY A 320 28.50 -0.95 -7.21
N THR A 321 28.25 0.00 -6.28
CA THR A 321 28.75 -0.07 -4.90
C THR A 321 27.61 -0.13 -3.87
N LYS A 322 27.95 -0.63 -2.67
CA LYS A 322 27.15 -0.61 -1.44
C LYS A 322 28.00 -0.01 -0.32
N PRO A 323 27.42 0.51 0.73
CA PRO A 323 26.03 0.93 0.96
C PRO A 323 25.74 2.34 0.43
N TYR A 324 24.48 2.79 0.62
CA TYR A 324 24.09 4.18 0.47
C TYR A 324 24.78 5.06 1.53
N ASN A 325 25.28 6.22 1.14
CA ASN A 325 25.98 7.16 2.02
C ASN A 325 25.19 8.47 2.13
N LEU A 326 24.99 8.94 3.35
CA LEU A 326 24.42 10.27 3.59
C LEU A 326 25.36 11.34 3.06
N MET A 327 24.92 12.10 2.06
CA MET A 327 25.67 13.17 1.43
C MET A 327 25.25 14.56 1.91
N GLN A 328 23.94 14.75 2.12
CA GLN A 328 23.38 16.00 2.62
C GLN A 328 22.28 15.69 3.61
N LYS A 329 22.16 16.52 4.63
CA LYS A 329 21.19 16.34 5.71
C LYS A 329 20.37 17.63 5.88
N ASP A 330 19.07 17.45 6.22
CA ASP A 330 18.15 18.54 6.52
C ASP A 330 18.05 19.62 5.41
N VAL A 331 18.16 19.20 4.15
CA VAL A 331 18.00 20.11 3.00
C VAL A 331 16.52 20.48 2.87
N PRO A 332 16.16 21.78 2.70
CA PRO A 332 14.77 22.15 2.43
C PRO A 332 14.22 21.43 1.21
N PHE A 333 13.09 20.73 1.35
CA PHE A 333 12.61 19.83 0.30
C PHE A 333 12.18 20.59 -0.96
N VAL A 334 11.52 21.74 -0.82
CA VAL A 334 11.13 22.61 -1.95
C VAL A 334 12.35 23.10 -2.72
N GLU A 335 13.40 23.56 -2.01
CA GLU A 335 14.65 23.99 -2.64
C GLU A 335 15.34 22.86 -3.39
N TYR A 336 15.31 21.64 -2.83
CA TYR A 336 15.85 20.46 -3.49
C TYR A 336 15.12 20.18 -4.82
N LEU A 337 13.78 20.19 -4.82
CA LEU A 337 12.98 19.98 -6.03
C LEU A 337 13.28 21.04 -7.12
N GLN A 338 13.32 22.31 -6.73
CA GLN A 338 13.63 23.42 -7.63
C GLN A 338 15.05 23.30 -8.21
N ALA A 339 16.03 22.94 -7.36
CA ALA A 339 17.42 22.72 -7.80
C ALA A 339 17.56 21.52 -8.74
N LYS A 340 16.60 20.55 -8.70
CA LYS A 340 16.51 19.42 -9.63
C LYS A 340 15.73 19.74 -10.90
N GLY A 341 15.18 20.94 -11.03
CA GLY A 341 14.47 21.43 -12.21
C GLY A 341 12.98 21.09 -12.24
N PHE A 342 12.40 20.69 -11.11
CA PHE A 342 10.96 20.48 -11.04
C PHE A 342 10.21 21.80 -11.03
N GLU A 343 9.23 21.95 -11.92
CA GLU A 343 8.13 22.89 -11.79
C GLU A 343 7.12 22.32 -10.79
N ILE A 344 6.66 23.13 -9.83
CA ILE A 344 5.75 22.68 -8.77
C ILE A 344 4.39 23.36 -8.98
N ILE A 345 3.36 22.59 -9.27
CA ILE A 345 1.97 23.07 -9.29
C ILE A 345 1.43 23.06 -7.86
N PRO A 346 1.06 24.24 -7.31
CA PRO A 346 0.47 24.31 -5.99
C PRO A 346 -0.95 23.73 -5.96
N ILE A 347 -1.28 23.04 -4.88
CA ILE A 347 -2.62 22.56 -4.57
C ILE A 347 -3.13 23.34 -3.36
N ASP A 348 -4.21 24.09 -3.54
CA ASP A 348 -4.77 24.90 -2.49
C ASP A 348 -5.63 24.06 -1.54
N GLU A 349 -5.97 24.61 -0.36
CA GLU A 349 -6.67 23.87 0.71
C GLU A 349 -7.99 23.24 0.26
N GLU A 350 -8.77 23.92 -0.60
CA GLU A 350 -10.01 23.38 -1.16
C GLU A 350 -9.77 22.09 -1.95
N ASP A 351 -8.76 22.09 -2.80
CA ASP A 351 -8.39 20.93 -3.63
C ASP A 351 -7.68 19.85 -2.81
N GLU A 352 -6.91 20.23 -1.79
CA GLU A 352 -6.29 19.28 -0.84
C GLU A 352 -7.35 18.46 -0.11
N LEU A 353 -8.44 19.08 0.36
CA LEU A 353 -9.56 18.40 1.01
C LEU A 353 -10.28 17.40 0.08
N HIS A 354 -10.13 17.55 -1.24
CA HIS A 354 -10.65 16.62 -2.25
C HIS A 354 -9.53 15.70 -2.83
N TYR A 355 -8.43 15.54 -2.11
CA TYR A 355 -7.31 14.66 -2.47
C TYR A 355 -6.74 14.90 -3.87
N ALA A 356 -6.69 16.16 -4.32
CA ALA A 356 -6.15 16.55 -5.62
C ALA A 356 -4.72 16.06 -5.86
N ASN A 357 -3.91 15.91 -4.80
CA ASN A 357 -2.53 15.43 -4.88
C ASN A 357 -2.41 13.91 -5.05
N ASN A 358 -3.45 13.15 -4.68
CA ASN A 358 -3.43 11.69 -4.69
C ASN A 358 -3.91 11.10 -6.03
N TYR A 359 -3.42 11.66 -7.15
CA TYR A 359 -3.66 11.16 -8.50
C TYR A 359 -2.70 10.03 -8.85
N LEU A 360 -3.09 9.17 -9.78
CA LEU A 360 -2.22 8.18 -10.41
C LEU A 360 -1.67 8.72 -11.74
N THR A 361 -0.36 8.81 -11.87
CA THR A 361 0.28 9.08 -13.16
C THR A 361 0.32 7.80 -13.99
N ILE A 362 -0.35 7.78 -15.13
CA ILE A 362 -0.45 6.60 -16.01
C ILE A 362 0.51 6.67 -17.20
N ALA A 363 0.99 7.85 -17.56
CA ALA A 363 2.02 8.10 -18.58
C ALA A 363 2.57 9.53 -18.36
N PRO A 364 3.67 9.95 -19.03
CA PRO A 364 4.17 11.31 -18.94
C PRO A 364 3.07 12.35 -19.22
N ARG A 365 2.87 13.29 -18.27
CA ARG A 365 1.82 14.33 -18.32
C ARG A 365 0.39 13.80 -18.52
N HIS A 366 0.12 12.55 -18.11
CA HIS A 366 -1.20 11.94 -18.17
C HIS A 366 -1.54 11.30 -16.81
N ILE A 367 -2.53 11.87 -16.13
CA ILE A 367 -2.92 11.47 -14.78
C ILE A 367 -4.39 11.06 -14.71
N MET A 368 -4.73 10.19 -13.77
CA MET A 368 -6.09 9.93 -13.30
C MET A 368 -6.28 10.58 -11.93
N ALA A 369 -7.21 11.51 -11.82
CA ALA A 369 -7.43 12.32 -10.64
C ALA A 369 -8.92 12.38 -10.27
N VAL A 370 -9.20 12.63 -8.98
CA VAL A 370 -10.56 12.74 -8.47
C VAL A 370 -11.27 13.94 -9.11
N ALA A 371 -12.50 13.73 -9.57
CA ALA A 371 -13.37 14.78 -10.09
C ALA A 371 -13.77 15.79 -8.99
N GLY A 372 -14.33 16.94 -9.38
CA GLY A 372 -14.79 17.95 -8.43
C GLY A 372 -13.72 18.95 -7.95
N GLN A 373 -12.51 18.89 -8.50
CA GLN A 373 -11.45 19.86 -8.20
C GLN A 373 -11.79 21.28 -8.68
N SER A 374 -11.24 22.30 -8.05
CA SER A 374 -11.46 23.70 -8.40
C SER A 374 -11.08 24.02 -9.86
N GLU A 375 -11.77 24.98 -10.46
CA GLU A 375 -11.45 25.44 -11.81
C GLU A 375 -10.02 26.00 -11.88
N ALA A 376 -9.54 26.64 -10.83
CA ALA A 376 -8.18 27.17 -10.76
C ALA A 376 -7.12 26.08 -10.85
N TYR A 377 -7.28 24.97 -10.13
CA TYR A 377 -6.38 23.83 -10.21
C TYR A 377 -6.45 23.14 -11.57
N GLN A 378 -7.65 22.94 -12.11
CA GLN A 378 -7.81 22.38 -13.46
C GLN A 378 -7.11 23.21 -14.54
N GLN A 379 -7.17 24.55 -14.43
CA GLN A 379 -6.48 25.46 -15.35
C GLN A 379 -4.96 25.38 -15.19
N ARG A 380 -4.41 25.27 -13.97
CA ARG A 380 -2.97 25.07 -13.74
C ARG A 380 -2.47 23.79 -14.40
N LEU A 381 -3.16 22.67 -14.23
CA LEU A 381 -2.83 21.40 -14.88
C LEU A 381 -2.85 21.52 -16.42
N LYS A 382 -3.89 22.15 -16.96
CA LYS A 382 -4.03 22.39 -18.40
C LYS A 382 -2.91 23.29 -18.94
N ALA A 383 -2.57 24.35 -18.23
CA ALA A 383 -1.49 25.27 -18.63
C ALA A 383 -0.13 24.56 -18.66
N ALA A 384 0.10 23.62 -17.74
CA ALA A 384 1.28 22.76 -17.70
C ALA A 384 1.26 21.61 -18.73
N GLY A 385 0.24 21.54 -19.59
CA GLY A 385 0.12 20.51 -20.63
C GLY A 385 -0.23 19.12 -20.10
N VAL A 386 -0.89 19.03 -18.94
CA VAL A 386 -1.31 17.77 -18.33
C VAL A 386 -2.66 17.34 -18.89
N THR A 387 -2.74 16.09 -19.34
CA THR A 387 -4.00 15.41 -19.66
C THR A 387 -4.54 14.77 -18.38
N VAL A 388 -5.79 15.06 -18.04
CA VAL A 388 -6.44 14.53 -16.84
C VAL A 388 -7.65 13.69 -17.19
N GLU A 389 -7.66 12.47 -16.69
CA GLU A 389 -8.84 11.61 -16.64
C GLU A 389 -9.50 11.79 -15.28
N TRP A 390 -10.63 12.50 -15.26
CA TRP A 390 -11.38 12.70 -14.02
C TRP A 390 -12.17 11.45 -13.67
N ILE A 391 -12.08 11.01 -12.42
CA ILE A 391 -12.74 9.80 -11.90
C ILE A 391 -13.60 10.16 -10.68
N GLU A 392 -14.77 9.52 -10.60
CA GLU A 392 -15.69 9.71 -9.49
C GLU A 392 -15.29 8.78 -8.34
N LEU A 393 -14.86 9.38 -7.21
CA LEU A 393 -14.46 8.68 -5.98
C LEU A 393 -14.98 9.39 -4.74
N GLU A 394 -16.14 10.04 -4.84
CA GLU A 394 -16.70 10.90 -3.81
C GLU A 394 -16.84 10.21 -2.44
N SER A 395 -17.25 8.94 -2.44
CA SER A 395 -17.36 8.15 -1.20
C SER A 395 -16.01 7.65 -0.72
N LEU A 396 -15.14 7.23 -1.64
CA LEU A 396 -13.89 6.54 -1.31
C LEU A 396 -12.81 7.48 -0.75
N ILE A 397 -12.86 8.78 -1.07
CA ILE A 397 -11.91 9.77 -0.54
C ILE A 397 -12.07 9.96 0.97
N ASP A 398 -13.24 9.67 1.55
CA ASP A 398 -13.45 9.68 3.01
C ASP A 398 -12.58 8.67 3.78
N GLY A 399 -11.82 7.84 3.06
CA GLY A 399 -10.83 6.92 3.62
C GLY A 399 -9.42 7.47 3.77
N TYR A 400 -9.21 8.78 3.64
CA TYR A 400 -7.90 9.44 3.70
C TYR A 400 -6.98 9.11 2.52
N GLY A 401 -7.53 8.82 1.33
CA GLY A 401 -6.77 8.54 0.13
C GLY A 401 -7.64 8.49 -1.12
N ALA A 402 -7.01 8.50 -2.30
CA ALA A 402 -7.71 8.53 -3.57
C ALA A 402 -7.05 7.61 -4.62
N ALA A 403 -6.98 8.05 -5.88
CA ALA A 403 -6.57 7.25 -7.02
C ALA A 403 -5.20 6.56 -6.84
N HIS A 404 -4.20 7.27 -6.33
CA HIS A 404 -2.87 6.71 -6.11
C HIS A 404 -2.88 5.62 -5.02
N CYS A 405 -3.50 5.92 -3.88
CA CYS A 405 -3.59 4.99 -2.75
C CYS A 405 -4.33 3.69 -3.09
N MET A 406 -5.31 3.73 -4.00
CA MET A 406 -6.12 2.56 -4.39
C MET A 406 -5.44 1.65 -5.42
N THR A 407 -4.19 1.95 -5.83
CA THR A 407 -3.50 1.24 -6.90
C THR A 407 -2.11 0.81 -6.50
N GLN A 408 -1.79 -0.48 -6.67
CA GLN A 408 -0.43 -0.96 -6.64
C GLN A 408 0.06 -1.23 -8.05
N VAL A 409 0.92 -0.35 -8.56
CA VAL A 409 1.47 -0.50 -9.89
C VAL A 409 2.62 -1.50 -9.86
N LEU A 410 2.39 -2.68 -10.44
CA LEU A 410 3.36 -3.78 -10.49
C LEU A 410 4.28 -3.69 -11.71
N LYS A 411 3.81 -3.09 -12.80
CA LYS A 411 4.57 -2.99 -14.04
C LYS A 411 4.34 -1.65 -14.72
N ARG A 412 5.43 -1.03 -15.16
CA ARG A 412 5.42 0.14 -16.04
C ARG A 412 6.29 -0.10 -17.27
N TYR A 413 6.03 0.59 -18.33
CA TYR A 413 6.77 0.56 -19.59
C TYR A 413 7.46 1.91 -19.79
N ARG A 414 8.72 1.87 -20.22
CA ARG A 414 9.48 3.05 -20.64
C ARG A 414 9.11 3.49 -22.04
#